data_07e7afbadbed510f0001b6690308ca4c
#
_entry.id   07e7afbadbed510f0001b6690308ca4c
#
_cell.length_a   1.000
_cell.length_b   1.000
_cell.length_c   1.000
_cell.angle_alpha   90.00
_cell.angle_beta   90.00
_cell.angle_gamma   90.00
#
_symmetry.space_group_name_H-M   'P 1'
#
loop_
_entity.id
_entity.type
_entity.pdbx_description
1 polymer ?
#
loop_
_entity_poly.entity_id
_entity_poly.type
_entity_poly.pdbx_seq_one_letter_code
_entity_poly.pdbx_strand_id
1 'polypeptide(L)'
;MKKLVLIIALTGCTSVGSQDYISPNDGVVFTAAQSLGLDERKNRQELKEFLGVDPVHYEWCAAFVNSVLRVNGIPGSESVSKYPLTARSFMNWGEPVMVPERGDIVVFPRGNQGWQGHVGFYMKSVYVDNKEFYMILGGNQDNQVSFELYPANKAIAIRRQAGYWSEY
;
A
#
# COMPACT_ATOMS: atom_id res chain seq x y z
N MET A 1 -73.28 -16.79 6.89
CA MET A 1 -71.88 -17.25 7.24
C MET A 1 -70.93 -16.36 6.46
N LYS A 2 -70.33 -15.37 7.14
CA LYS A 2 -69.36 -14.45 6.54
C LYS A 2 -67.94 -15.03 6.69
N LYS A 3 -67.27 -15.32 5.59
CA LYS A 3 -65.87 -15.76 5.57
C LYS A 3 -64.97 -14.55 5.80
N LEU A 4 -64.21 -14.57 6.90
CA LEU A 4 -63.17 -13.61 7.19
C LEU A 4 -61.91 -14.00 6.44
N VAL A 5 -61.47 -13.15 5.50
CA VAL A 5 -60.20 -13.31 4.80
C VAL A 5 -59.14 -12.57 5.58
N LEU A 6 -58.20 -13.34 6.17
CA LEU A 6 -57.06 -12.80 6.86
C LEU A 6 -55.94 -12.50 5.82
N ILE A 7 -55.68 -11.22 5.59
CA ILE A 7 -54.54 -10.78 4.77
C ILE A 7 -53.32 -10.71 5.66
N ILE A 8 -52.39 -11.65 5.51
CA ILE A 8 -51.07 -11.61 6.13
C ILE A 8 -50.20 -10.71 5.27
N ALA A 9 -49.89 -9.50 5.76
CA ALA A 9 -48.89 -8.64 5.18
C ALA A 9 -47.49 -9.16 5.56
N LEU A 10 -46.81 -9.78 4.60
CA LEU A 10 -45.40 -10.11 4.70
C LEU A 10 -44.60 -8.81 4.53
N THR A 11 -44.22 -8.18 5.63
CA THR A 11 -43.18 -7.13 5.63
C THR A 11 -41.83 -7.80 5.36
N GLY A 12 -41.44 -7.85 4.09
CA GLY A 12 -40.10 -8.25 3.71
C GLY A 12 -39.08 -7.21 4.22
N CYS A 13 -38.34 -7.53 5.26
CA CYS A 13 -37.08 -6.85 5.59
C CYS A 13 -36.11 -7.14 4.44
N THR A 14 -35.99 -6.23 3.48
CA THR A 14 -34.83 -6.22 2.59
C THR A 14 -33.67 -5.77 3.41
N SER A 15 -32.83 -6.72 3.83
CA SER A 15 -31.46 -6.41 4.27
C SER A 15 -30.76 -5.76 3.07
N VAL A 16 -30.57 -4.45 3.12
CA VAL A 16 -29.62 -3.78 2.25
C VAL A 16 -28.27 -4.41 2.59
N GLY A 17 -27.80 -5.28 1.69
CA GLY A 17 -26.46 -5.83 1.79
C GLY A 17 -25.48 -4.65 1.90
N SER A 18 -24.63 -4.63 2.93
CA SER A 18 -23.48 -3.76 2.97
C SER A 18 -22.74 -3.99 1.66
N GLN A 19 -22.76 -3.02 0.75
CA GLN A 19 -21.78 -3.00 -0.31
C GLN A 19 -20.43 -2.96 0.40
N ASP A 20 -19.67 -4.04 0.28
CA ASP A 20 -18.30 -4.08 0.75
C ASP A 20 -17.57 -2.93 0.06
N TYR A 21 -17.33 -1.86 0.80
CA TYR A 21 -16.57 -0.73 0.32
C TYR A 21 -15.13 -1.20 0.13
N ILE A 22 -14.76 -1.48 -1.12
CA ILE A 22 -13.38 -1.79 -1.49
C ILE A 22 -12.61 -0.49 -1.43
N SER A 23 -11.79 -0.33 -0.40
CA SER A 23 -10.90 0.81 -0.31
C SER A 23 -9.98 0.84 -1.55
N PRO A 24 -9.71 2.01 -2.13
CA PRO A 24 -8.71 2.13 -3.21
C PRO A 24 -7.36 1.57 -2.84
N ASN A 25 -7.03 1.66 -1.57
CA ASN A 25 -5.83 1.06 -1.02
C ASN A 25 -5.84 -0.47 -1.09
N ASP A 26 -7.02 -1.12 -1.17
CA ASP A 26 -7.09 -2.57 -1.34
C ASP A 26 -6.58 -3.02 -2.71
N GLY A 27 -6.79 -2.22 -3.75
CA GLY A 27 -6.23 -2.46 -5.09
C GLY A 27 -4.70 -2.46 -5.08
N VAL A 28 -4.07 -1.43 -4.47
CA VAL A 28 -2.60 -1.36 -4.40
C VAL A 28 -2.02 -2.48 -3.54
N VAL A 29 -2.67 -2.80 -2.41
CA VAL A 29 -2.23 -3.91 -1.55
C VAL A 29 -2.37 -5.25 -2.27
N PHE A 30 -3.47 -5.48 -2.97
CA PHE A 30 -3.67 -6.69 -3.77
C PHE A 30 -2.59 -6.84 -4.83
N THR A 31 -2.33 -5.78 -5.61
CA THR A 31 -1.28 -5.77 -6.65
C THR A 31 0.10 -6.04 -6.05
N ALA A 32 0.45 -5.37 -4.94
CA ALA A 32 1.72 -5.58 -4.27
C ALA A 32 1.88 -7.03 -3.77
N ALA A 33 0.80 -7.61 -3.22
CA ALA A 33 0.79 -8.96 -2.69
C ALA A 33 0.98 -10.05 -3.77
N GLN A 34 0.63 -9.79 -5.03
CA GLN A 34 0.89 -10.73 -6.14
C GLN A 34 2.40 -10.98 -6.35
N SER A 35 3.24 -10.05 -5.92
CA SER A 35 4.70 -10.16 -6.05
C SER A 35 5.40 -10.75 -4.83
N LEU A 36 4.65 -11.16 -3.78
CA LEU A 36 5.24 -11.72 -2.56
C LEU A 36 6.14 -12.92 -2.86
N GLY A 37 7.35 -12.89 -2.29
CA GLY A 37 8.35 -13.93 -2.43
C GLY A 37 9.18 -13.82 -3.72
N LEU A 38 8.90 -12.88 -4.63
CA LEU A 38 9.80 -12.64 -5.76
C LEU A 38 11.14 -12.12 -5.27
N ASP A 39 12.21 -12.83 -5.66
CA ASP A 39 13.60 -12.58 -5.29
C ASP A 39 14.36 -11.96 -6.47
N GLU A 40 15.20 -10.95 -6.21
CA GLU A 40 15.88 -10.17 -7.25
C GLU A 40 16.77 -10.99 -8.20
N ARG A 41 17.27 -12.15 -7.74
CA ARG A 41 18.14 -13.00 -8.55
C ARG A 41 17.37 -14.15 -9.18
N LYS A 42 16.49 -14.82 -8.40
CA LYS A 42 15.72 -15.97 -8.88
C LYS A 42 14.63 -15.53 -9.88
N ASN A 43 14.00 -14.40 -9.62
CA ASN A 43 12.91 -13.84 -10.45
C ASN A 43 13.35 -12.58 -11.18
N ARG A 44 14.66 -12.41 -11.48
CA ARG A 44 15.25 -11.19 -12.02
C ARG A 44 14.53 -10.66 -13.25
N GLN A 45 14.22 -11.53 -14.20
CA GLN A 45 13.58 -11.11 -15.44
C GLN A 45 12.14 -10.59 -15.20
N GLU A 46 11.37 -11.32 -14.42
CA GLU A 46 10.01 -10.95 -14.04
C GLU A 46 9.98 -9.61 -13.27
N LEU A 47 10.86 -9.48 -12.26
CA LEU A 47 10.99 -8.22 -11.52
C LEU A 47 11.46 -7.08 -12.41
N LYS A 48 12.42 -7.31 -13.31
CA LYS A 48 12.90 -6.28 -14.24
C LYS A 48 11.79 -5.75 -15.15
N GLU A 49 10.94 -6.63 -15.66
CA GLU A 49 9.78 -6.25 -16.48
C GLU A 49 8.75 -5.46 -15.68
N PHE A 50 8.46 -5.90 -14.46
CA PHE A 50 7.52 -5.22 -13.56
C PHE A 50 8.04 -3.85 -13.10
N LEU A 51 9.29 -3.78 -12.65
CA LEU A 51 9.91 -2.59 -12.07
C LEU A 51 10.33 -1.54 -13.12
N GLY A 52 10.61 -1.99 -14.35
CA GLY A 52 11.23 -1.14 -15.40
C GLY A 52 12.71 -0.86 -15.17
N VAL A 53 13.32 -1.44 -14.14
CA VAL A 53 14.75 -1.36 -13.81
C VAL A 53 15.27 -2.74 -13.43
N ASP A 54 16.58 -2.94 -13.55
CA ASP A 54 17.19 -4.22 -13.19
C ASP A 54 17.43 -4.30 -11.68
N PRO A 55 16.72 -5.17 -10.93
CA PRO A 55 16.75 -5.20 -9.46
C PRO A 55 18.13 -5.55 -8.89
N VAL A 56 18.98 -6.24 -9.64
CA VAL A 56 20.33 -6.61 -9.19
C VAL A 56 21.29 -5.40 -9.23
N HIS A 57 20.97 -4.38 -10.01
CA HIS A 57 21.84 -3.21 -10.22
C HIS A 57 21.36 -1.94 -9.51
N TYR A 58 20.13 -1.92 -9.01
CA TYR A 58 19.52 -0.75 -8.40
C TYR A 58 18.83 -1.12 -7.09
N GLU A 59 18.84 -0.20 -6.14
CA GLU A 59 17.92 -0.25 -4.99
C GLU A 59 16.49 -0.05 -5.53
N TRP A 60 15.62 -1.02 -5.34
CA TRP A 60 14.36 -1.08 -6.06
C TRP A 60 13.08 -0.96 -5.22
N CYS A 61 13.19 -0.59 -3.94
CA CYS A 61 12.00 -0.38 -3.10
C CYS A 61 11.08 0.71 -3.66
N ALA A 62 11.62 1.83 -4.13
CA ALA A 62 10.83 2.90 -4.75
C ALA A 62 10.28 2.50 -6.12
N ALA A 63 11.06 1.78 -6.94
CA ALA A 63 10.60 1.24 -8.22
C ALA A 63 9.41 0.29 -8.01
N PHE A 64 9.45 -0.55 -6.97
CA PHE A 64 8.35 -1.44 -6.61
C PHE A 64 7.05 -0.67 -6.30
N VAL A 65 7.11 0.32 -5.41
CA VAL A 65 5.94 1.14 -5.06
C VAL A 65 5.40 1.86 -6.29
N ASN A 66 6.26 2.50 -7.10
CA ASN A 66 5.85 3.16 -8.35
C ASN A 66 5.19 2.19 -9.34
N SER A 67 5.68 0.97 -9.45
CA SER A 67 5.10 -0.05 -10.34
C SER A 67 3.73 -0.52 -9.88
N VAL A 68 3.56 -0.73 -8.57
CA VAL A 68 2.25 -1.06 -8.00
C VAL A 68 1.25 0.07 -8.24
N LEU A 69 1.63 1.33 -7.99
CA LEU A 69 0.78 2.49 -8.27
C LEU A 69 0.40 2.56 -9.74
N ARG A 70 1.35 2.42 -10.65
CA ARG A 70 1.12 2.45 -12.10
C ARG A 70 0.12 1.39 -12.57
N VAL A 71 0.21 0.15 -12.06
CA VAL A 71 -0.75 -0.92 -12.38
C VAL A 71 -2.16 -0.55 -11.94
N ASN A 72 -2.29 0.21 -10.86
CA ASN A 72 -3.58 0.69 -10.34
C ASN A 72 -4.03 2.03 -10.97
N GLY A 73 -3.33 2.53 -11.99
CA GLY A 73 -3.67 3.81 -12.64
C GLY A 73 -3.38 5.05 -11.79
N ILE A 74 -2.58 4.91 -10.74
CA ILE A 74 -2.24 5.97 -9.80
C ILE A 74 -0.87 6.54 -10.20
N PRO A 75 -0.73 7.87 -10.39
CA PRO A 75 0.57 8.50 -10.61
C PRO A 75 1.53 8.20 -9.46
N GLY A 76 2.74 7.76 -9.78
CA GLY A 76 3.77 7.48 -8.80
C GLY A 76 4.53 8.74 -8.36
N SER A 77 5.69 8.53 -7.71
CA SER A 77 6.53 9.64 -7.23
C SER A 77 7.18 10.45 -8.35
N GLU A 78 7.19 9.96 -9.60
CA GLU A 78 7.59 10.74 -10.77
C GLU A 78 6.73 11.98 -11.01
N SER A 79 5.48 11.99 -10.51
CA SER A 79 4.59 13.15 -10.59
C SER A 79 5.03 14.33 -9.72
N VAL A 80 5.87 14.08 -8.71
CA VAL A 80 6.28 15.08 -7.70
C VAL A 80 7.80 15.17 -7.52
N SER A 81 8.58 14.28 -8.16
CA SER A 81 10.03 14.21 -8.02
C SER A 81 10.72 13.85 -9.32
N LYS A 82 11.83 14.51 -9.62
CA LYS A 82 12.73 14.14 -10.71
C LYS A 82 13.64 12.92 -10.40
N TYR A 83 13.57 12.40 -9.18
CA TYR A 83 14.33 11.24 -8.73
C TYR A 83 13.41 10.12 -8.20
N PRO A 84 12.49 9.57 -9.03
CA PRO A 84 11.45 8.65 -8.57
C PRO A 84 11.96 7.30 -8.06
N LEU A 85 13.21 6.96 -8.34
CA LEU A 85 13.82 5.72 -7.85
C LEU A 85 14.38 5.83 -6.43
N THR A 86 14.29 7.01 -5.80
CA THR A 86 14.66 7.18 -4.39
C THR A 86 13.45 7.00 -3.48
N ALA A 87 13.59 6.29 -2.36
CA ALA A 87 12.50 6.13 -1.39
C ALA A 87 11.94 7.48 -0.90
N ARG A 88 12.81 8.47 -0.73
CA ARG A 88 12.43 9.81 -0.27
C ARG A 88 11.66 10.65 -1.28
N SER A 89 11.56 10.22 -2.55
CA SER A 89 10.68 10.87 -3.53
C SER A 89 9.22 10.86 -3.08
N PHE A 90 8.84 9.86 -2.27
CA PHE A 90 7.49 9.74 -1.73
C PHE A 90 7.19 10.69 -0.56
N MET A 91 8.18 11.42 -0.02
CA MET A 91 7.92 12.37 1.06
C MET A 91 6.98 13.53 0.66
N ASN A 92 6.88 13.83 -0.64
CA ASN A 92 6.02 14.87 -1.19
C ASN A 92 4.87 14.30 -2.04
N TRP A 93 4.72 12.98 -2.10
CA TRP A 93 3.64 12.31 -2.83
C TRP A 93 2.37 12.26 -1.97
N GLY A 94 1.21 12.45 -2.59
CA GLY A 94 -0.07 12.32 -1.90
C GLY A 94 -0.24 13.29 -0.72
N GLU A 95 -1.17 12.97 0.17
CA GLU A 95 -1.49 13.74 1.38
C GLU A 95 -0.73 13.19 2.60
N PRO A 96 -0.20 14.06 3.48
CA PRO A 96 0.37 13.61 4.74
C PRO A 96 -0.72 13.13 5.69
N VAL A 97 -0.50 11.99 6.35
CA VAL A 97 -1.42 11.46 7.37
C VAL A 97 -0.67 11.18 8.67
N MET A 98 -1.38 11.32 9.80
CA MET A 98 -0.83 11.06 11.13
C MET A 98 -1.04 9.62 11.58
N VAL A 99 -2.16 9.03 11.19
CA VAL A 99 -2.52 7.65 11.53
C VAL A 99 -2.59 6.85 10.23
N PRO A 100 -1.70 5.85 10.07
CA PRO A 100 -1.67 5.07 8.84
C PRO A 100 -2.88 4.14 8.73
N GLU A 101 -3.35 3.98 7.50
CA GLU A 101 -4.32 2.97 7.11
C GLU A 101 -3.67 2.00 6.11
N ARG A 102 -4.22 0.79 6.03
CA ARG A 102 -3.74 -0.25 5.11
C ARG A 102 -3.63 0.29 3.68
N GLY A 103 -2.45 0.11 3.09
CA GLY A 103 -2.12 0.62 1.75
C GLY A 103 -1.53 2.02 1.70
N ASP A 104 -1.47 2.74 2.83
CA ASP A 104 -0.70 3.99 2.88
C ASP A 104 0.78 3.73 2.64
N ILE A 105 1.45 4.69 2.03
CA ILE A 105 2.88 4.62 1.75
C ILE A 105 3.66 5.17 2.94
N VAL A 106 4.59 4.37 3.46
CA VAL A 106 5.45 4.79 4.58
C VAL A 106 6.89 4.85 4.13
N VAL A 107 7.56 5.96 4.48
CA VAL A 107 8.97 6.20 4.19
C VAL A 107 9.78 6.12 5.49
N PHE A 108 10.88 5.36 5.45
CA PHE A 108 11.83 5.21 6.55
C PHE A 108 13.22 5.68 6.15
N PRO A 109 14.06 6.12 7.09
CA PRO A 109 15.47 6.33 6.82
C PRO A 109 16.15 4.97 6.61
N ARG A 110 17.16 4.92 5.74
CA ARG A 110 18.07 3.78 5.56
C ARG A 110 19.49 4.30 5.32
N GLY A 111 20.49 3.57 5.79
CA GLY A 111 21.89 3.96 5.61
C GLY A 111 22.27 5.25 6.34
N ASN A 112 23.39 5.87 5.92
CA ASN A 112 24.00 7.01 6.59
C ASN A 112 23.88 8.33 5.80
N GLN A 113 23.32 8.29 4.60
CA GLN A 113 23.19 9.46 3.74
C GLN A 113 21.76 10.00 3.77
N GLY A 114 21.61 11.32 3.76
CA GLY A 114 20.31 11.98 3.85
C GLY A 114 19.31 11.66 2.71
N TRP A 115 19.80 11.16 1.58
CA TRP A 115 18.95 10.74 0.45
C TRP A 115 18.52 9.27 0.52
N GLN A 116 19.21 8.44 1.31
CA GLN A 116 18.87 7.03 1.46
C GLN A 116 17.58 6.86 2.26
N GLY A 117 16.85 5.82 1.95
CA GLY A 117 15.60 5.49 2.62
C GLY A 117 15.05 4.15 2.18
N HIS A 118 13.99 3.74 2.84
CA HIS A 118 13.14 2.63 2.44
C HIS A 118 11.70 3.11 2.30
N VAL A 119 10.93 2.48 1.43
CA VAL A 119 9.52 2.80 1.19
C VAL A 119 8.74 1.52 0.90
N GLY A 120 7.51 1.47 1.43
CA GLY A 120 6.58 0.37 1.18
C GLY A 120 5.18 0.70 1.66
N PHE A 121 4.27 -0.27 1.55
CA PHE A 121 2.87 -0.12 1.92
C PHE A 121 2.64 -0.57 3.36
N TYR A 122 2.01 0.29 4.15
CA TYR A 122 1.58 -0.05 5.49
C TYR A 122 0.47 -1.11 5.45
N MET A 123 0.62 -2.13 6.27
CA MET A 123 -0.36 -3.20 6.40
C MET A 123 -1.13 -3.15 7.72
N LYS A 124 -0.41 -3.00 8.82
CA LYS A 124 -0.96 -2.89 10.18
C LYS A 124 0.12 -2.51 11.19
N SER A 125 -0.30 -2.06 12.36
CA SER A 125 0.58 -1.96 13.54
C SER A 125 0.71 -3.32 14.23
N VAL A 126 1.91 -3.58 14.74
CA VAL A 126 2.26 -4.76 15.54
C VAL A 126 3.00 -4.27 16.79
N TYR A 127 2.64 -4.77 17.96
CA TYR A 127 3.28 -4.41 19.22
C TYR A 127 4.18 -5.55 19.69
N VAL A 128 5.45 -5.24 19.92
CA VAL A 128 6.45 -6.16 20.47
C VAL A 128 7.11 -5.45 21.66
N ASP A 129 7.06 -6.04 22.85
CA ASP A 129 7.61 -5.47 24.09
C ASP A 129 7.17 -4.00 24.31
N ASN A 130 5.88 -3.72 24.17
CA ASN A 130 5.26 -2.40 24.28
C ASN A 130 5.80 -1.34 23.28
N LYS A 131 6.51 -1.75 22.24
CA LYS A 131 6.94 -0.88 21.13
C LYS A 131 6.10 -1.16 19.92
N GLU A 132 5.67 -0.09 19.26
CA GLU A 132 4.92 -0.17 18.01
C GLU A 132 5.84 -0.34 16.82
N PHE A 133 5.51 -1.29 15.96
CA PHE A 133 6.12 -1.52 14.67
C PHE A 133 5.04 -1.46 13.59
N TYR A 134 5.40 -0.95 12.43
CA TYR A 134 4.60 -1.06 11.24
C TYR A 134 5.02 -2.30 10.44
N MET A 135 4.07 -3.16 10.13
CA MET A 135 4.26 -4.22 9.15
C MET A 135 4.16 -3.60 7.76
N ILE A 136 5.23 -3.68 7.01
CA ILE A 136 5.38 -3.06 5.69
C ILE A 136 5.48 -4.15 4.62
N LEU A 137 4.64 -4.06 3.60
CA LEU A 137 4.77 -4.80 2.35
C LEU A 137 5.62 -3.98 1.39
N GLY A 138 6.80 -4.45 1.06
CA GLY A 138 7.74 -3.70 0.23
C GLY A 138 8.65 -4.58 -0.61
N GLY A 139 9.21 -3.96 -1.64
CA GLY A 139 10.28 -4.54 -2.44
C GLY A 139 11.66 -4.22 -1.87
N ASN A 140 12.65 -4.99 -2.24
CA ASN A 140 14.04 -4.86 -1.77
C ASN A 140 14.18 -4.94 -0.24
N GLN A 141 13.41 -5.84 0.37
CA GLN A 141 13.49 -6.27 1.75
C GLN A 141 14.19 -7.63 1.74
N ASP A 142 15.47 -7.66 2.14
CA ASP A 142 16.37 -8.80 1.96
C ASP A 142 16.39 -9.32 0.50
N ASN A 143 16.44 -8.37 -0.46
CA ASN A 143 16.48 -8.63 -1.91
C ASN A 143 15.22 -9.31 -2.47
N GLN A 144 14.09 -9.19 -1.80
CA GLN A 144 12.82 -9.77 -2.23
C GLN A 144 11.62 -8.86 -1.91
N VAL A 145 10.45 -9.25 -2.42
CA VAL A 145 9.18 -8.67 -1.98
C VAL A 145 8.70 -9.44 -0.76
N SER A 146 8.58 -8.77 0.36
CA SER A 146 8.23 -9.40 1.63
C SER A 146 7.44 -8.50 2.58
N PHE A 147 7.03 -9.05 3.71
CA PHE A 147 6.59 -8.27 4.87
C PHE A 147 7.74 -8.14 5.85
N GLU A 148 8.01 -6.89 6.28
CA GLU A 148 8.98 -6.61 7.34
C GLU A 148 8.41 -5.68 8.40
N LEU A 149 8.97 -5.77 9.62
CA LEU A 149 8.60 -4.90 10.74
C LEU A 149 9.60 -3.76 10.87
N TYR A 150 9.09 -2.53 10.81
CA TYR A 150 9.87 -1.30 11.04
C TYR A 150 9.37 -0.58 12.28
N PRO A 151 10.23 -0.08 13.16
CA PRO A 151 9.80 0.71 14.31
C PRO A 151 8.97 1.92 13.85
N ALA A 152 7.73 2.05 14.38
CA ALA A 152 6.80 3.09 13.96
C ALA A 152 7.38 4.50 14.15
N ASN A 153 8.11 4.73 15.23
CA ASN A 153 8.77 6.00 15.55
C ASN A 153 9.94 6.36 14.63
N LYS A 154 10.32 5.49 13.68
CA LYS A 154 11.33 5.75 12.65
C LYS A 154 10.72 6.17 11.32
N ALA A 155 9.39 6.11 11.15
CA ALA A 155 8.75 6.62 9.96
C ALA A 155 9.00 8.14 9.84
N ILE A 156 9.48 8.56 8.66
CA ILE A 156 9.76 9.98 8.37
C ILE A 156 8.67 10.62 7.51
N ALA A 157 7.82 9.83 6.89
CA ALA A 157 6.61 10.27 6.21
C ALA A 157 5.61 9.11 6.13
N ILE A 158 4.33 9.43 6.25
CA ILE A 158 3.21 8.56 5.96
C ILE A 158 2.33 9.30 4.96
N ARG A 159 2.02 8.67 3.82
CA ARG A 159 1.37 9.31 2.70
C ARG A 159 0.21 8.49 2.18
N ARG A 160 -0.89 9.16 1.91
CA ARG A 160 -2.12 8.61 1.33
C ARG A 160 -2.36 9.22 -0.05
N GLN A 161 -2.95 8.47 -0.95
CA GLN A 161 -3.32 9.00 -2.27
C GLN A 161 -4.24 10.23 -2.12
N ALA A 162 -3.88 11.34 -2.76
CA ALA A 162 -4.69 12.56 -2.78
C ALA A 162 -5.96 12.35 -3.62
N GLY A 163 -7.06 13.01 -3.24
CA GLY A 163 -8.27 13.11 -4.07
C GLY A 163 -9.29 12.00 -3.90
N TYR A 164 -9.11 11.06 -2.99
CA TYR A 164 -10.07 9.97 -2.79
C TYR A 164 -11.25 10.31 -1.86
N TRP A 165 -11.18 11.41 -1.13
CA TRP A 165 -12.19 11.81 -0.12
C TRP A 165 -12.99 13.07 -0.49
N SER A 166 -12.85 13.59 -1.72
CA SER A 166 -13.47 14.88 -2.10
C SER A 166 -14.88 14.77 -2.69
N GLU A 167 -15.50 13.60 -2.72
CA GLU A 167 -16.83 13.42 -3.32
C GLU A 167 -17.89 12.80 -2.39
N TYR A 168 -17.78 12.97 -1.07
CA TYR A 168 -18.87 12.59 -0.17
C TYR A 168 -19.16 13.66 0.86
#